data_59336459274ea51a9156b134a661a370
#
_entry.id   59336459274ea51a9156b134a661a370
#
_cell.length_a   1.000
_cell.length_b   1.000
_cell.length_c   1.000
_cell.angle_alpha   90.00
_cell.angle_beta   90.00
_cell.angle_gamma   90.00
#
_symmetry.space_group_name_H-M   'P 1'
#
loop_
_entity.id
_entity.type
_entity.pdbx_description
1 polymer ?
#
loop_
_entity_poly.entity_id
_entity_poly.type
_entity_poly.pdbx_seq_one_letter_code
_entity_poly.pdbx_strand_id
1 'polypeptide(L)'
;MAFESLADKLQNVFKNLRGKGRLTEADVKAALKKVKMALLEADVSFKVVKQFISSVQERAIGQDVLESLTPGQMVIKIVNEELVKLMGSETTEIALKPQNEITVIMMIGLQGAGKTTTTAKLAGKFKAKGRKPLLAACDVYRPAAIKQLQVNGEKVGVPVFTMGDNQNPVNIAKAAVEHARKEGMNLVFLDTAGRLQIDESMMDELVNIKEAVEVDQTILVVDAMTGQDAVNVAGSFNDKIVVDGVILTKLDGDTRGGAALSIRAVTGKPILYVGMGEKLSDLEQFYPDRMASRILGMGDILSLIEKAEFEVSEEKAKEMSQKLRKAEFDFNDFLDQMRQIKKMGGMNSILNMMPGMSQMKGNVEIDERSMDKVEAIILSMTKEERANPSLLNPSRKQRIAKGAGVDIAEVNRIVKQFEQSKKLMKQLPGMMGGGKRKGLGGLGGMLGKMKLPF
;
A
#
# COMPACT_ATOMS: atom_id res chain seq x y z
N MET A 1 6.16 -9.77 -0.50
CA MET A 1 5.44 -8.55 -0.89
C MET A 1 4.13 -8.91 -1.56
N ALA A 2 3.16 -7.98 -1.54
CA ALA A 2 1.87 -8.22 -2.20
C ALA A 2 2.07 -8.64 -3.67
N PHE A 3 1.42 -9.73 -4.06
CA PHE A 3 1.42 -10.29 -5.42
C PHE A 3 2.77 -10.76 -5.99
N GLU A 4 3.85 -10.80 -5.23
CA GLU A 4 5.19 -11.09 -5.76
C GLU A 4 5.25 -12.42 -6.51
N SER A 5 4.74 -13.50 -5.92
CA SER A 5 4.72 -14.83 -6.54
C SER A 5 3.90 -14.86 -7.84
N LEU A 6 2.74 -14.19 -7.86
CA LEU A 6 1.89 -14.12 -9.05
C LEU A 6 2.54 -13.25 -10.13
N ALA A 7 3.09 -12.09 -9.75
CA ALA A 7 3.75 -11.18 -10.68
C ALA A 7 4.92 -11.84 -11.41
N ASP A 8 5.78 -12.56 -10.68
CA ASP A 8 6.93 -13.25 -11.27
C ASP A 8 6.51 -14.32 -12.29
N LYS A 9 5.45 -15.09 -11.97
CA LYS A 9 4.91 -16.09 -12.89
C LYS A 9 4.34 -15.46 -14.16
N LEU A 10 3.57 -14.40 -14.02
CA LEU A 10 2.98 -13.68 -15.16
C LEU A 10 4.03 -12.99 -16.02
N GLN A 11 5.04 -12.35 -15.40
CA GLN A 11 6.15 -11.74 -16.14
C GLN A 11 6.91 -12.77 -16.99
N ASN A 12 7.17 -13.96 -16.43
CA ASN A 12 7.83 -15.04 -17.20
C ASN A 12 7.02 -15.48 -18.42
N VAL A 13 5.68 -15.52 -18.30
CA VAL A 13 4.79 -15.82 -19.44
C VAL A 13 4.87 -14.71 -20.49
N PHE A 14 4.79 -13.46 -20.06
CA PHE A 14 4.77 -12.29 -20.96
C PHE A 14 6.12 -11.98 -21.60
N LYS A 15 7.24 -12.29 -20.93
CA LYS A 15 8.58 -12.18 -21.53
C LYS A 15 8.69 -13.02 -22.79
N ASN A 16 8.12 -14.23 -22.78
CA ASN A 16 8.12 -15.13 -23.94
C ASN A 16 7.21 -14.62 -25.07
N LEU A 17 6.13 -13.90 -24.77
CA LEU A 17 5.26 -13.30 -25.77
C LEU A 17 5.87 -12.05 -26.41
N ARG A 18 6.55 -11.20 -25.62
CA ARG A 18 7.21 -9.98 -26.13
C ARG A 18 8.32 -10.26 -27.14
N GLY A 19 9.00 -11.39 -27.00
CA GLY A 19 10.09 -11.78 -27.89
C GLY A 19 9.66 -12.30 -29.26
N LYS A 20 8.35 -12.53 -29.50
CA LYS A 20 7.82 -13.05 -30.77
C LYS A 20 7.30 -11.90 -31.64
N GLY A 21 7.87 -11.71 -32.80
CA GLY A 21 7.45 -10.69 -33.76
C GLY A 21 6.07 -10.98 -34.42
N ARG A 22 5.64 -12.24 -34.43
CA ARG A 22 4.30 -12.68 -34.82
C ARG A 22 3.78 -13.68 -33.83
N LEU A 23 2.50 -13.62 -33.53
CA LEU A 23 1.79 -14.58 -32.67
C LEU A 23 0.76 -15.33 -33.47
N THR A 24 0.67 -16.63 -33.22
CA THR A 24 -0.40 -17.48 -33.72
C THR A 24 -1.46 -17.65 -32.59
N GLU A 25 -2.67 -18.05 -33.00
CA GLU A 25 -3.71 -18.41 -32.01
C GLU A 25 -3.22 -19.50 -31.03
N ALA A 26 -2.42 -20.47 -31.50
CA ALA A 26 -1.84 -21.50 -30.65
C ALA A 26 -0.87 -20.92 -29.62
N ASP A 27 -0.07 -19.91 -29.97
CA ASP A 27 0.84 -19.21 -29.03
C ASP A 27 0.06 -18.49 -27.93
N VAL A 28 -1.02 -17.80 -28.31
CA VAL A 28 -1.89 -17.11 -27.35
C VAL A 28 -2.55 -18.11 -26.40
N LYS A 29 -3.14 -19.20 -26.93
CA LYS A 29 -3.74 -20.26 -26.10
C LYS A 29 -2.75 -20.89 -25.15
N ALA A 30 -1.52 -21.17 -25.60
CA ALA A 30 -0.45 -21.73 -24.76
C ALA A 30 -0.03 -20.77 -23.63
N ALA A 31 0.06 -19.46 -23.93
CA ALA A 31 0.35 -18.44 -22.92
C ALA A 31 -0.80 -18.30 -21.89
N LEU A 32 -2.05 -18.24 -22.36
CA LEU A 32 -3.22 -18.15 -21.49
C LEU A 32 -3.40 -19.40 -20.61
N LYS A 33 -2.99 -20.59 -21.07
CA LYS A 33 -2.93 -21.78 -20.23
C LYS A 33 -1.97 -21.59 -19.05
N LYS A 34 -0.81 -20.97 -19.26
CA LYS A 34 0.14 -20.66 -18.18
C LYS A 34 -0.39 -19.57 -17.25
N VAL A 35 -1.03 -18.52 -17.80
CA VAL A 35 -1.72 -17.49 -16.99
C VAL A 35 -2.80 -18.12 -16.11
N LYS A 36 -3.63 -19.03 -16.66
CA LYS A 36 -4.62 -19.80 -15.91
C LYS A 36 -3.99 -20.54 -14.73
N MET A 37 -2.90 -21.26 -14.97
CA MET A 37 -2.22 -21.99 -13.88
C MET A 37 -1.66 -21.05 -12.84
N ALA A 38 -1.03 -19.94 -13.23
CA ALA A 38 -0.52 -18.95 -12.29
C ALA A 38 -1.61 -18.35 -11.39
N LEU A 39 -2.79 -18.06 -11.93
CA LEU A 39 -3.93 -17.56 -11.16
C LEU A 39 -4.50 -18.61 -10.20
N LEU A 40 -4.59 -19.86 -10.62
CA LEU A 40 -5.05 -20.96 -9.75
C LEU A 40 -4.06 -21.22 -8.61
N GLU A 41 -2.76 -21.21 -8.89
CA GLU A 41 -1.71 -21.33 -7.87
C GLU A 41 -1.66 -20.11 -6.92
N ALA A 42 -2.21 -18.98 -7.35
CA ALA A 42 -2.39 -17.79 -6.52
C ALA A 42 -3.70 -17.81 -5.71
N ASP A 43 -4.37 -18.95 -5.62
CA ASP A 43 -5.66 -19.13 -4.90
C ASP A 43 -6.81 -18.26 -5.46
N VAL A 44 -6.79 -17.91 -6.74
CA VAL A 44 -7.94 -17.27 -7.39
C VAL A 44 -9.04 -18.31 -7.61
N SER A 45 -10.28 -17.95 -7.31
CA SER A 45 -11.44 -18.83 -7.49
C SER A 45 -11.51 -19.40 -8.91
N PHE A 46 -11.71 -20.71 -9.05
CA PHE A 46 -11.77 -21.39 -10.34
C PHE A 46 -12.82 -20.78 -11.30
N LYS A 47 -13.96 -20.41 -10.78
CA LYS A 47 -15.03 -19.76 -11.57
C LYS A 47 -14.56 -18.43 -12.14
N VAL A 48 -13.87 -17.63 -11.32
CA VAL A 48 -13.31 -16.33 -11.71
C VAL A 48 -12.22 -16.51 -12.76
N VAL A 49 -11.30 -17.46 -12.54
CA VAL A 49 -10.21 -17.77 -13.50
C VAL A 49 -10.78 -18.21 -14.84
N LYS A 50 -11.81 -19.09 -14.85
CA LYS A 50 -12.44 -19.58 -16.09
C LYS A 50 -13.03 -18.42 -16.88
N GLN A 51 -13.77 -17.54 -16.23
CA GLN A 51 -14.41 -16.37 -16.85
C GLN A 51 -13.36 -15.40 -17.39
N PHE A 52 -12.35 -15.08 -16.60
CA PHE A 52 -11.25 -14.19 -16.97
C PHE A 52 -10.51 -14.71 -18.21
N ILE A 53 -10.11 -15.99 -18.21
CA ILE A 53 -9.38 -16.60 -19.35
C ILE A 53 -10.26 -16.60 -20.61
N SER A 54 -11.56 -16.86 -20.49
CA SER A 54 -12.49 -16.80 -21.63
C SER A 54 -12.56 -15.39 -22.22
N SER A 55 -12.73 -14.36 -21.40
CA SER A 55 -12.78 -12.96 -21.85
C SER A 55 -11.48 -12.51 -22.51
N VAL A 56 -10.32 -12.86 -21.89
CA VAL A 56 -9.03 -12.52 -22.48
C VAL A 56 -8.82 -13.25 -23.81
N GLN A 57 -9.16 -14.54 -23.89
CA GLN A 57 -9.00 -15.34 -25.08
C GLN A 57 -9.83 -14.81 -26.26
N GLU A 58 -11.09 -14.50 -26.03
CA GLU A 58 -11.99 -13.93 -27.02
C GLU A 58 -11.42 -12.64 -27.65
N ARG A 59 -10.88 -11.75 -26.84
CA ARG A 59 -10.27 -10.50 -27.27
C ARG A 59 -8.89 -10.67 -27.90
N ALA A 60 -8.06 -11.58 -27.38
CA ALA A 60 -6.66 -11.75 -27.77
C ALA A 60 -6.47 -12.57 -29.06
N ILE A 61 -7.47 -13.36 -29.49
CA ILE A 61 -7.43 -14.13 -30.73
C ILE A 61 -8.00 -13.33 -31.94
N GLY A 62 -8.50 -12.12 -31.71
CA GLY A 62 -8.97 -11.25 -32.78
C GLY A 62 -7.88 -10.95 -33.83
N GLN A 63 -8.29 -10.84 -35.08
CA GLN A 63 -7.38 -10.65 -36.24
C GLN A 63 -6.54 -9.36 -36.03
N ASP A 64 -7.16 -8.29 -35.54
CA ASP A 64 -6.51 -7.01 -35.27
C ASP A 64 -5.32 -7.12 -34.28
N VAL A 65 -5.39 -8.08 -33.36
CA VAL A 65 -4.32 -8.33 -32.36
C VAL A 65 -3.19 -9.13 -32.97
N LEU A 66 -3.53 -10.22 -33.71
CA LEU A 66 -2.55 -11.14 -34.30
C LEU A 66 -1.77 -10.49 -35.45
N GLU A 67 -2.38 -9.60 -36.20
CA GLU A 67 -1.78 -8.86 -37.33
C GLU A 67 -1.10 -7.55 -36.93
N SER A 68 -1.21 -7.13 -35.64
CA SER A 68 -0.58 -5.92 -35.16
C SER A 68 0.96 -5.98 -35.22
N LEU A 69 1.60 -4.80 -35.29
CA LEU A 69 3.08 -4.72 -35.25
C LEU A 69 3.68 -5.17 -33.90
N THR A 70 2.87 -5.20 -32.83
CA THR A 70 3.29 -5.59 -31.47
C THR A 70 2.28 -6.51 -30.80
N PRO A 71 2.01 -7.71 -31.37
CA PRO A 71 0.91 -8.57 -30.90
C PRO A 71 1.10 -9.03 -29.46
N GLY A 72 2.32 -9.29 -29.01
CA GLY A 72 2.61 -9.65 -27.63
C GLY A 72 2.28 -8.53 -26.64
N GLN A 73 2.49 -7.27 -27.00
CA GLN A 73 2.12 -6.12 -26.18
C GLN A 73 0.61 -5.93 -26.12
N MET A 74 -0.10 -6.16 -27.22
CA MET A 74 -1.56 -6.10 -27.29
C MET A 74 -2.20 -7.15 -26.37
N VAL A 75 -1.70 -8.38 -26.35
CA VAL A 75 -2.17 -9.42 -25.44
C VAL A 75 -1.97 -9.01 -23.97
N ILE A 76 -0.82 -8.45 -23.62
CA ILE A 76 -0.53 -7.97 -22.26
C ILE A 76 -1.49 -6.83 -21.89
N LYS A 77 -1.75 -5.90 -22.81
CA LYS A 77 -2.71 -4.81 -22.61
C LYS A 77 -4.12 -5.36 -22.34
N ILE A 78 -4.58 -6.34 -23.12
CA ILE A 78 -5.88 -6.99 -22.91
C ILE A 78 -5.94 -7.66 -21.55
N VAL A 79 -4.89 -8.39 -21.13
CA VAL A 79 -4.82 -9.00 -19.79
C VAL A 79 -4.92 -7.93 -18.68
N ASN A 80 -4.21 -6.80 -18.83
CA ASN A 80 -4.29 -5.70 -17.89
C ASN A 80 -5.71 -5.13 -17.78
N GLU A 81 -6.35 -4.83 -18.90
CA GLU A 81 -7.70 -4.30 -18.94
C GLU A 81 -8.73 -5.26 -18.31
N GLU A 82 -8.62 -6.55 -18.57
CA GLU A 82 -9.49 -7.56 -17.96
C GLU A 82 -9.21 -7.74 -16.45
N LEU A 83 -7.96 -7.60 -16.00
CA LEU A 83 -7.64 -7.55 -14.55
C LEU A 83 -8.28 -6.33 -13.88
N VAL A 84 -8.15 -5.15 -14.48
CA VAL A 84 -8.79 -3.92 -13.97
C VAL A 84 -10.30 -4.10 -13.88
N LYS A 85 -10.93 -4.64 -14.93
CA LYS A 85 -12.37 -4.91 -14.97
C LYS A 85 -12.77 -5.91 -13.88
N LEU A 86 -12.00 -6.97 -13.67
CA LEU A 86 -12.24 -7.98 -12.64
C LEU A 86 -12.23 -7.37 -11.24
N MET A 87 -11.32 -6.43 -10.98
CA MET A 87 -11.18 -5.75 -9.70
C MET A 87 -12.10 -4.54 -9.51
N GLY A 88 -12.77 -4.08 -10.60
CA GLY A 88 -13.79 -3.06 -10.42
C GLY A 88 -13.81 -1.88 -11.37
N SER A 89 -12.91 -1.83 -12.34
CA SER A 89 -12.79 -0.76 -13.34
C SER A 89 -12.45 0.62 -12.75
N GLU A 90 -13.18 1.04 -11.71
CA GLU A 90 -13.04 2.36 -11.09
C GLU A 90 -12.80 2.27 -9.59
N THR A 91 -12.12 3.28 -9.07
CA THR A 91 -11.92 3.45 -7.63
C THR A 91 -13.24 3.83 -6.97
N THR A 92 -13.59 3.14 -5.89
CA THR A 92 -14.79 3.43 -5.12
C THR A 92 -14.39 4.04 -3.77
N GLU A 93 -15.03 5.14 -3.40
CA GLU A 93 -14.87 5.78 -2.09
C GLU A 93 -16.00 5.39 -1.13
N ILE A 94 -15.74 5.52 0.17
CA ILE A 94 -16.80 5.39 1.18
C ILE A 94 -17.75 6.58 1.03
N ALA A 95 -19.02 6.31 0.81
CA ALA A 95 -20.04 7.35 0.71
C ALA A 95 -20.28 7.98 2.09
N LEU A 96 -20.12 9.29 2.17
CA LEU A 96 -20.32 10.07 3.39
C LEU A 96 -21.45 11.06 3.18
N LYS A 97 -22.28 11.25 4.21
CA LYS A 97 -23.26 12.34 4.28
C LYS A 97 -22.59 13.71 4.30
N PRO A 98 -23.32 14.80 4.03
CA PRO A 98 -22.82 16.16 4.23
C PRO A 98 -22.24 16.38 5.62
N GLN A 99 -21.37 17.38 5.79
CA GLN A 99 -20.63 17.58 7.04
C GLN A 99 -21.52 17.97 8.25
N ASN A 100 -22.72 18.45 8.01
CA ASN A 100 -23.75 18.78 9.02
C ASN A 100 -24.58 17.56 9.47
N GLU A 101 -24.37 16.41 8.86
CA GLU A 101 -25.03 15.16 9.19
C GLU A 101 -24.05 14.12 9.69
N ILE A 102 -24.53 13.18 10.50
CA ILE A 102 -23.70 12.08 11.01
C ILE A 102 -23.76 10.93 10.01
N THR A 103 -22.59 10.49 9.57
CA THR A 103 -22.44 9.20 8.85
C THR A 103 -22.07 8.13 9.86
N VAL A 104 -22.80 7.02 9.86
CA VAL A 104 -22.54 5.85 10.72
C VAL A 104 -21.96 4.73 9.86
N ILE A 105 -20.73 4.30 10.18
CA ILE A 105 -20.04 3.21 9.49
C ILE A 105 -19.86 2.05 10.46
N MET A 106 -20.35 0.88 10.08
CA MET A 106 -20.20 -0.34 10.87
C MET A 106 -19.08 -1.21 10.26
N MET A 107 -18.08 -1.54 11.09
CA MET A 107 -16.95 -2.37 10.72
C MET A 107 -17.21 -3.81 11.15
N ILE A 108 -17.33 -4.73 10.21
CA ILE A 108 -17.65 -6.15 10.44
C ILE A 108 -16.55 -7.08 9.94
N GLY A 109 -16.55 -8.34 10.35
CA GLY A 109 -15.60 -9.37 9.89
C GLY A 109 -15.17 -10.32 11.00
N LEU A 110 -14.40 -11.35 10.68
CA LEU A 110 -13.95 -12.36 11.64
C LEU A 110 -12.92 -11.80 12.63
N GLN A 111 -12.70 -12.55 13.70
CA GLN A 111 -11.63 -12.28 14.66
C GLN A 111 -10.26 -12.36 13.97
N GLY A 112 -9.37 -11.42 14.29
CA GLY A 112 -8.04 -11.39 13.70
C GLY A 112 -7.95 -10.78 12.29
N ALA A 113 -9.09 -10.44 11.65
CA ALA A 113 -9.11 -9.79 10.34
C ALA A 113 -8.59 -8.34 10.35
N GLY A 114 -8.32 -7.76 11.51
CA GLY A 114 -7.76 -6.41 11.63
C GLY A 114 -8.78 -5.28 11.72
N LYS A 115 -10.04 -5.57 12.10
CA LYS A 115 -11.12 -4.57 12.24
C LYS A 115 -10.71 -3.36 13.06
N THR A 116 -10.40 -3.57 14.33
CA THR A 116 -10.06 -2.51 15.30
C THR A 116 -8.93 -1.60 14.81
N THR A 117 -7.88 -2.19 14.24
CA THR A 117 -6.76 -1.42 13.69
C THR A 117 -7.18 -0.64 12.45
N THR A 118 -7.96 -1.25 11.56
CA THR A 118 -8.46 -0.63 10.33
C THR A 118 -9.44 0.51 10.64
N THR A 119 -10.30 0.33 11.64
CA THR A 119 -11.23 1.34 12.15
C THR A 119 -10.49 2.61 12.56
N ALA A 120 -9.44 2.47 13.37
CA ALA A 120 -8.63 3.62 13.80
C ALA A 120 -7.85 4.25 12.62
N LYS A 121 -7.31 3.45 11.70
CA LYS A 121 -6.61 3.96 10.50
C LYS A 121 -7.56 4.78 9.61
N LEU A 122 -8.77 4.30 9.37
CA LEU A 122 -9.79 5.03 8.61
C LEU A 122 -10.18 6.32 9.31
N ALA A 123 -10.47 6.28 10.60
CA ALA A 123 -10.82 7.46 11.36
C ALA A 123 -9.73 8.54 11.28
N GLY A 124 -8.46 8.15 11.39
CA GLY A 124 -7.32 9.05 11.21
C GLY A 124 -7.27 9.69 9.83
N LYS A 125 -7.52 8.89 8.76
CA LYS A 125 -7.59 9.40 7.38
C LYS A 125 -8.73 10.40 7.19
N PHE A 126 -9.91 10.13 7.69
CA PHE A 126 -11.05 11.04 7.57
C PHE A 126 -10.89 12.29 8.43
N LYS A 127 -10.25 12.17 9.59
CA LYS A 127 -9.85 13.34 10.40
C LYS A 127 -8.92 14.26 9.61
N ALA A 128 -7.92 13.71 8.94
CA ALA A 128 -7.02 14.48 8.06
C ALA A 128 -7.76 15.16 6.89
N LYS A 129 -8.88 14.58 6.43
CA LYS A 129 -9.79 15.17 5.41
C LYS A 129 -10.82 16.16 6.02
N GLY A 130 -10.67 16.57 7.28
CA GLY A 130 -11.52 17.57 7.93
C GLY A 130 -12.83 17.04 8.53
N ARG A 131 -13.01 15.71 8.60
CA ARG A 131 -14.14 15.12 9.35
C ARG A 131 -13.85 15.08 10.84
N LYS A 132 -14.90 14.97 11.67
CA LYS A 132 -14.84 14.82 13.12
C LYS A 132 -15.28 13.41 13.52
N PRO A 133 -14.37 12.40 13.43
CA PRO A 133 -14.72 11.02 13.71
C PRO A 133 -14.79 10.71 15.19
N LEU A 134 -15.70 9.78 15.54
CA LEU A 134 -15.80 9.08 16.83
C LEU A 134 -15.64 7.58 16.59
N LEU A 135 -14.86 6.91 17.44
CA LEU A 135 -14.76 5.45 17.47
C LEU A 135 -15.67 4.93 18.59
N ALA A 136 -16.51 3.95 18.29
CA ALA A 136 -17.37 3.29 19.28
C ALA A 136 -16.92 1.85 19.51
N ALA A 137 -16.59 1.51 20.77
CA ALA A 137 -16.13 0.17 21.17
C ALA A 137 -17.32 -0.77 21.38
N CYS A 138 -17.79 -1.42 20.32
CA CYS A 138 -18.89 -2.39 20.37
C CYS A 138 -18.41 -3.85 20.54
N ASP A 139 -17.09 -4.15 20.53
CA ASP A 139 -16.54 -5.46 20.89
C ASP A 139 -16.40 -5.58 22.41
N VAL A 140 -17.50 -5.92 23.08
CA VAL A 140 -17.58 -6.07 24.54
C VAL A 140 -17.12 -7.46 25.03
N TYR A 141 -17.03 -8.43 24.15
CA TYR A 141 -16.66 -9.81 24.52
C TYR A 141 -15.16 -9.97 24.80
N ARG A 142 -14.36 -8.98 24.41
CA ARG A 142 -12.92 -8.98 24.61
C ARG A 142 -12.48 -7.65 25.24
N PRO A 143 -12.27 -7.60 26.56
CA PRO A 143 -11.82 -6.36 27.23
C PRO A 143 -10.55 -5.74 26.63
N ALA A 144 -9.65 -6.61 26.11
CA ALA A 144 -8.46 -6.16 25.41
C ALA A 144 -8.77 -5.41 24.09
N ALA A 145 -9.91 -5.68 23.42
CA ALA A 145 -10.28 -4.98 22.20
C ALA A 145 -10.69 -3.52 22.47
N ILE A 146 -11.42 -3.27 23.54
CA ILE A 146 -11.77 -1.90 23.99
C ILE A 146 -10.49 -1.09 24.21
N LYS A 147 -9.55 -1.65 25.00
CA LYS A 147 -8.26 -1.00 25.28
C LYS A 147 -7.44 -0.80 24.01
N GLN A 148 -7.44 -1.78 23.11
CA GLN A 148 -6.77 -1.68 21.81
C GLN A 148 -7.33 -0.53 20.98
N LEU A 149 -8.66 -0.39 20.91
CA LEU A 149 -9.29 0.70 20.19
C LEU A 149 -8.94 2.05 20.80
N GLN A 150 -8.93 2.16 22.14
CA GLN A 150 -8.52 3.38 22.84
C GLN A 150 -7.08 3.79 22.50
N VAL A 151 -6.12 2.85 22.60
CA VAL A 151 -4.71 3.11 22.26
C VAL A 151 -4.55 3.51 20.79
N ASN A 152 -5.27 2.86 19.88
CA ASN A 152 -5.21 3.20 18.47
C ASN A 152 -5.89 4.55 18.18
N GLY A 153 -7.00 4.86 18.84
CA GLY A 153 -7.68 6.15 18.76
C GLY A 153 -6.77 7.29 19.23
N GLU A 154 -6.08 7.10 20.35
CA GLU A 154 -5.12 8.06 20.89
C GLU A 154 -3.98 8.35 19.88
N LYS A 155 -3.41 7.31 19.27
CA LYS A 155 -2.35 7.45 18.26
C LYS A 155 -2.77 8.30 17.05
N VAL A 156 -4.04 8.26 16.65
CA VAL A 156 -4.58 9.07 15.54
C VAL A 156 -5.26 10.36 16.06
N GLY A 157 -5.32 10.56 17.37
CA GLY A 157 -5.97 11.69 18.01
C GLY A 157 -7.48 11.70 17.78
N VAL A 158 -8.14 10.55 17.72
CA VAL A 158 -9.59 10.39 17.54
C VAL A 158 -10.19 9.87 18.84
N PRO A 159 -11.25 10.51 19.39
CA PRO A 159 -11.89 10.08 20.62
C PRO A 159 -12.55 8.71 20.47
N VAL A 160 -12.55 7.94 21.56
CA VAL A 160 -13.18 6.62 21.65
C VAL A 160 -14.29 6.64 22.67
N PHE A 161 -15.48 6.26 22.26
CA PHE A 161 -16.64 6.07 23.11
C PHE A 161 -16.72 4.63 23.59
N THR A 162 -16.91 4.42 24.87
CA THR A 162 -17.09 3.09 25.49
C THR A 162 -18.03 3.17 26.68
N MET A 163 -18.77 2.12 26.90
CA MET A 163 -19.61 1.93 28.11
C MET A 163 -19.13 0.73 28.96
N GLY A 164 -17.88 0.29 28.75
CA GLY A 164 -17.33 -0.91 29.38
C GLY A 164 -17.73 -2.20 28.65
N ASP A 165 -17.49 -3.33 29.29
CA ASP A 165 -17.66 -4.66 28.72
C ASP A 165 -18.97 -5.37 29.15
N ASN A 166 -19.76 -4.76 30.05
CA ASN A 166 -21.01 -5.32 30.59
C ASN A 166 -22.27 -4.75 29.93
N GLN A 167 -22.16 -4.14 28.75
CA GLN A 167 -23.29 -3.50 28.05
C GLN A 167 -23.58 -4.21 26.74
N ASN A 168 -24.86 -4.15 26.32
CA ASN A 168 -25.25 -4.68 25.04
C ASN A 168 -24.67 -3.80 23.90
N PRO A 169 -24.02 -4.38 22.85
CA PRO A 169 -23.45 -3.65 21.73
C PRO A 169 -24.42 -2.70 21.01
N VAL A 170 -25.71 -3.07 20.92
CA VAL A 170 -26.77 -2.22 20.35
C VAL A 170 -26.96 -0.94 21.17
N ASN A 171 -26.94 -1.03 22.50
CA ASN A 171 -27.06 0.13 23.38
C ASN A 171 -25.83 1.03 23.28
N ILE A 172 -24.63 0.45 23.16
CA ILE A 172 -23.39 1.19 22.96
C ILE A 172 -23.45 1.97 21.64
N ALA A 173 -23.89 1.32 20.57
CA ALA A 173 -24.03 1.97 19.26
C ALA A 173 -24.99 3.17 19.32
N LYS A 174 -26.17 3.01 19.92
CA LYS A 174 -27.14 4.10 20.12
C LYS A 174 -26.55 5.24 20.91
N ALA A 175 -25.94 4.94 22.07
CA ALA A 175 -25.32 5.95 22.94
C ALA A 175 -24.15 6.67 22.25
N ALA A 176 -23.37 5.98 21.44
CA ALA A 176 -22.26 6.55 20.67
C ALA A 176 -22.77 7.56 19.63
N VAL A 177 -23.85 7.25 18.90
CA VAL A 177 -24.46 8.17 17.92
C VAL A 177 -25.05 9.40 18.61
N GLU A 178 -25.70 9.22 19.76
CA GLU A 178 -26.21 10.34 20.57
C GLU A 178 -25.09 11.22 21.11
N HIS A 179 -24.01 10.60 21.60
CA HIS A 179 -22.80 11.31 22.04
C HIS A 179 -22.19 12.11 20.88
N ALA A 180 -22.04 11.50 19.73
CA ALA A 180 -21.54 12.17 18.52
C ALA A 180 -22.37 13.41 18.15
N ARG A 181 -23.70 13.32 18.28
CA ARG A 181 -24.61 14.44 18.05
C ARG A 181 -24.42 15.58 19.04
N LYS A 182 -24.25 15.27 20.32
CA LYS A 182 -24.02 16.25 21.37
C LYS A 182 -22.67 16.96 21.22
N GLU A 183 -21.63 16.24 20.85
CA GLU A 183 -20.27 16.76 20.69
C GLU A 183 -20.00 17.36 19.30
N GLY A 184 -20.99 17.42 18.41
CA GLY A 184 -20.85 17.97 17.07
C GLY A 184 -19.90 17.17 16.17
N MET A 185 -19.83 15.86 16.38
CA MET A 185 -19.11 14.93 15.52
C MET A 185 -19.99 14.51 14.35
N ASN A 186 -19.38 14.23 13.20
CA ASN A 186 -20.13 13.96 11.96
C ASN A 186 -19.79 12.63 11.31
N LEU A 187 -19.00 11.78 11.98
CA LEU A 187 -18.62 10.46 11.50
C LEU A 187 -18.46 9.51 12.69
N VAL A 188 -19.21 8.42 12.70
CA VAL A 188 -19.13 7.40 13.76
C VAL A 188 -18.71 6.09 13.16
N PHE A 189 -17.65 5.50 13.72
CA PHE A 189 -17.22 4.14 13.38
C PHE A 189 -17.61 3.20 14.51
N LEU A 190 -18.41 2.18 14.21
CA LEU A 190 -18.76 1.11 15.15
C LEU A 190 -17.79 -0.05 14.94
N ASP A 191 -16.84 -0.25 15.88
CA ASP A 191 -15.93 -1.38 15.90
C ASP A 191 -16.63 -2.58 16.55
N THR A 192 -17.19 -3.48 15.73
CA THR A 192 -17.99 -4.60 16.21
C THR A 192 -17.14 -5.80 16.60
N ALA A 193 -17.71 -6.69 17.38
CA ALA A 193 -17.10 -7.97 17.72
C ALA A 193 -16.82 -8.81 16.47
N GLY A 194 -15.78 -9.63 16.52
CA GLY A 194 -15.52 -10.69 15.56
C GLY A 194 -15.39 -12.00 16.27
N ARG A 195 -15.99 -13.05 15.72
CA ARG A 195 -15.80 -14.42 16.18
C ARG A 195 -14.87 -15.19 15.26
N LEU A 196 -14.41 -16.34 15.70
CA LEU A 196 -13.51 -17.19 14.90
C LEU A 196 -14.22 -17.75 13.65
N GLN A 197 -15.53 -17.94 13.73
CA GLN A 197 -16.37 -18.43 12.64
C GLN A 197 -17.67 -17.63 12.58
N ILE A 198 -18.31 -17.67 11.44
CA ILE A 198 -19.64 -17.06 11.24
C ILE A 198 -20.66 -17.96 11.92
N ASP A 199 -21.37 -17.40 12.89
CA ASP A 199 -22.51 -18.04 13.55
C ASP A 199 -23.75 -17.14 13.51
N GLU A 200 -24.92 -17.71 13.76
CA GLU A 200 -26.20 -17.00 13.71
C GLU A 200 -26.27 -15.87 14.75
N SER A 201 -25.81 -16.13 15.98
CA SER A 201 -25.83 -15.15 17.07
C SER A 201 -25.02 -13.89 16.75
N MET A 202 -23.85 -14.06 16.10
CA MET A 202 -23.05 -12.93 15.65
C MET A 202 -23.77 -12.13 14.54
N MET A 203 -24.37 -12.84 13.60
CA MET A 203 -25.07 -12.17 12.50
C MET A 203 -26.32 -11.43 12.99
N ASP A 204 -27.08 -12.01 13.92
CA ASP A 204 -28.23 -11.34 14.52
C ASP A 204 -27.83 -10.08 15.28
N GLU A 205 -26.71 -10.14 16.04
CA GLU A 205 -26.18 -8.95 16.72
C GLU A 205 -25.84 -7.83 15.74
N LEU A 206 -25.17 -8.16 14.63
CA LEU A 206 -24.81 -7.17 13.61
C LEU A 206 -26.04 -6.58 12.92
N VAL A 207 -27.06 -7.39 12.63
CA VAL A 207 -28.34 -6.94 12.08
C VAL A 207 -29.04 -6.01 13.07
N ASN A 208 -29.11 -6.39 14.35
CA ASN A 208 -29.72 -5.57 15.40
C ASN A 208 -29.01 -4.22 15.58
N ILE A 209 -27.67 -4.19 15.50
CA ILE A 209 -26.93 -2.92 15.53
C ILE A 209 -27.27 -2.09 14.29
N LYS A 210 -27.26 -2.69 13.10
CA LYS A 210 -27.52 -2.00 11.83
C LYS A 210 -28.90 -1.32 11.82
N GLU A 211 -29.91 -2.01 12.29
CA GLU A 211 -31.28 -1.48 12.38
C GLU A 211 -31.45 -0.41 13.47
N ALA A 212 -30.75 -0.59 14.59
CA ALA A 212 -30.92 0.25 15.77
C ALA A 212 -30.39 1.69 15.59
N VAL A 213 -29.40 1.92 14.72
CA VAL A 213 -28.72 3.21 14.53
C VAL A 213 -28.69 3.68 13.08
N GLU A 214 -29.48 3.05 12.20
CA GLU A 214 -29.53 3.40 10.77
C GLU A 214 -28.13 3.51 10.15
N VAL A 215 -27.40 2.38 10.16
CA VAL A 215 -26.05 2.32 9.61
C VAL A 215 -26.03 2.69 8.13
N ASP A 216 -25.24 3.70 7.76
CA ASP A 216 -25.12 4.18 6.39
C ASP A 216 -24.23 3.28 5.53
N GLN A 217 -23.15 2.75 6.13
CA GLN A 217 -22.18 1.90 5.43
C GLN A 217 -21.79 0.71 6.30
N THR A 218 -21.95 -0.48 5.77
CA THR A 218 -21.46 -1.73 6.38
C THR A 218 -20.21 -2.16 5.65
N ILE A 219 -19.05 -2.07 6.30
CA ILE A 219 -17.75 -2.36 5.71
C ILE A 219 -17.19 -3.66 6.28
N LEU A 220 -16.95 -4.63 5.40
CA LEU A 220 -16.38 -5.91 5.74
C LEU A 220 -14.84 -5.84 5.70
N VAL A 221 -14.21 -6.22 6.79
CA VAL A 221 -12.75 -6.33 6.91
C VAL A 221 -12.35 -7.79 6.81
N VAL A 222 -11.47 -8.11 5.87
CA VAL A 222 -11.05 -9.47 5.54
C VAL A 222 -9.53 -9.56 5.50
N ASP A 223 -8.98 -10.64 6.04
CA ASP A 223 -7.56 -10.95 5.98
C ASP A 223 -7.22 -11.57 4.61
N ALA A 224 -6.42 -10.85 3.79
CA ALA A 224 -6.03 -11.31 2.47
C ALA A 224 -5.17 -12.59 2.49
N MET A 225 -4.43 -12.83 3.58
CA MET A 225 -3.56 -14.00 3.72
C MET A 225 -4.33 -15.33 3.81
N THR A 226 -5.62 -15.30 4.15
CA THR A 226 -6.47 -16.51 4.23
C THR A 226 -6.88 -17.02 2.84
N GLY A 227 -6.52 -16.33 1.76
CA GLY A 227 -6.72 -16.79 0.38
C GLY A 227 -8.20 -17.03 0.04
N GLN A 228 -8.55 -18.24 -0.37
CA GLN A 228 -9.93 -18.58 -0.75
C GLN A 228 -10.93 -18.50 0.42
N ASP A 229 -10.49 -18.72 1.66
CA ASP A 229 -11.37 -18.57 2.83
C ASP A 229 -11.83 -17.11 3.01
N ALA A 230 -10.97 -16.13 2.67
CA ALA A 230 -11.37 -14.73 2.63
C ALA A 230 -12.57 -14.49 1.70
N VAL A 231 -12.58 -15.16 0.55
CA VAL A 231 -13.65 -15.05 -0.45
C VAL A 231 -14.94 -15.71 0.04
N ASN A 232 -14.83 -16.88 0.66
CA ASN A 232 -15.97 -17.61 1.23
C ASN A 232 -16.61 -16.81 2.37
N VAL A 233 -15.78 -16.25 3.25
CA VAL A 233 -16.21 -15.38 4.35
C VAL A 233 -16.95 -14.15 3.80
N ALA A 234 -16.36 -13.48 2.80
CA ALA A 234 -16.98 -12.31 2.19
C ALA A 234 -18.34 -12.62 1.55
N GLY A 235 -18.47 -13.75 0.86
CA GLY A 235 -19.74 -14.24 0.32
C GLY A 235 -20.77 -14.45 1.44
N SER A 236 -20.42 -15.19 2.48
CA SER A 236 -21.33 -15.51 3.59
C SER A 236 -21.82 -14.27 4.35
N PHE A 237 -20.95 -13.27 4.58
CA PHE A 237 -21.36 -12.00 5.18
C PHE A 237 -22.31 -11.24 4.25
N ASN A 238 -21.98 -11.13 2.96
CA ASN A 238 -22.79 -10.40 2.00
C ASN A 238 -24.20 -10.99 1.83
N ASP A 239 -24.32 -12.32 1.90
CA ASP A 239 -25.61 -13.02 1.80
C ASP A 239 -26.52 -12.74 3.01
N LYS A 240 -25.95 -12.53 4.21
CA LYS A 240 -26.70 -12.37 5.45
C LYS A 240 -26.94 -10.89 5.83
N ILE A 241 -26.00 -9.98 5.59
CA ILE A 241 -26.08 -8.61 6.15
C ILE A 241 -25.92 -7.50 5.10
N VAL A 242 -25.88 -7.78 3.84
CA VAL A 242 -25.64 -6.77 2.79
C VAL A 242 -24.47 -5.84 3.11
N VAL A 243 -23.32 -6.17 2.57
CA VAL A 243 -22.08 -5.39 2.69
C VAL A 243 -22.06 -4.28 1.65
N ASP A 244 -21.56 -3.09 1.98
CA ASP A 244 -21.43 -1.97 1.04
C ASP A 244 -20.04 -1.90 0.40
N GLY A 245 -19.03 -2.41 1.10
CA GLY A 245 -17.66 -2.48 0.59
C GLY A 245 -16.76 -3.37 1.43
N VAL A 246 -15.62 -3.71 0.88
CA VAL A 246 -14.65 -4.62 1.50
C VAL A 246 -13.32 -3.91 1.71
N ILE A 247 -12.66 -4.18 2.83
CA ILE A 247 -11.28 -3.78 3.10
C ILE A 247 -10.44 -5.03 3.26
N LEU A 248 -9.38 -5.15 2.46
CA LEU A 248 -8.41 -6.24 2.56
C LEU A 248 -7.26 -5.82 3.47
N THR A 249 -7.00 -6.57 4.52
CA THR A 249 -5.87 -6.36 5.42
C THR A 249 -4.73 -7.33 5.11
N LYS A 250 -3.54 -7.05 5.64
CA LYS A 250 -2.34 -7.89 5.55
C LYS A 250 -1.94 -8.25 4.11
N LEU A 251 -2.25 -7.37 3.16
CA LEU A 251 -1.93 -7.59 1.75
C LEU A 251 -0.40 -7.60 1.50
N ASP A 252 0.37 -6.93 2.35
CA ASP A 252 1.84 -6.95 2.35
C ASP A 252 2.42 -8.35 2.59
N GLY A 253 1.73 -9.20 3.35
CA GLY A 253 2.07 -10.62 3.57
C GLY A 253 1.51 -11.57 2.50
N ASP A 254 0.53 -11.13 1.70
CA ASP A 254 -0.08 -11.96 0.66
C ASP A 254 0.72 -11.89 -0.65
N THR A 255 1.60 -12.86 -0.87
CA THR A 255 2.38 -12.98 -2.11
C THR A 255 1.58 -13.55 -3.28
N ARG A 256 0.40 -14.13 -3.04
CA ARG A 256 -0.46 -14.80 -4.01
C ARG A 256 -1.50 -13.85 -4.60
N GLY A 257 -2.23 -13.10 -3.77
CA GLY A 257 -3.18 -12.07 -4.17
C GLY A 257 -4.54 -12.57 -4.67
N GLY A 258 -4.85 -13.85 -4.45
CA GLY A 258 -6.08 -14.47 -4.95
C GLY A 258 -7.35 -13.88 -4.36
N ALA A 259 -7.33 -13.47 -3.09
CA ALA A 259 -8.44 -12.83 -2.43
C ALA A 259 -8.83 -11.51 -3.12
N ALA A 260 -7.85 -10.65 -3.44
CA ALA A 260 -8.10 -9.37 -4.11
C ALA A 260 -8.75 -9.53 -5.48
N LEU A 261 -8.38 -10.57 -6.24
CA LEU A 261 -8.95 -10.86 -7.55
C LEU A 261 -10.35 -11.53 -7.49
N SER A 262 -10.68 -12.20 -6.39
CA SER A 262 -11.89 -13.03 -6.31
C SER A 262 -13.03 -12.37 -5.55
N ILE A 263 -12.76 -11.54 -4.54
CA ILE A 263 -13.77 -11.00 -3.62
C ILE A 263 -14.85 -10.22 -4.37
N ARG A 264 -14.45 -9.28 -5.24
CA ARG A 264 -15.43 -8.50 -5.99
C ARG A 264 -16.24 -9.36 -6.94
N ALA A 265 -15.62 -10.31 -7.62
CA ALA A 265 -16.30 -11.19 -8.56
C ALA A 265 -17.34 -12.10 -7.88
N VAL A 266 -17.10 -12.47 -6.62
CA VAL A 266 -17.99 -13.33 -5.83
C VAL A 266 -19.07 -12.52 -5.11
N THR A 267 -18.71 -11.39 -4.50
CA THR A 267 -19.63 -10.59 -3.69
C THR A 267 -20.38 -9.51 -4.48
N GLY A 268 -19.86 -9.10 -5.64
CA GLY A 268 -20.33 -7.92 -6.38
C GLY A 268 -19.99 -6.59 -5.69
N LYS A 269 -19.27 -6.61 -4.55
CA LYS A 269 -18.99 -5.42 -3.74
C LYS A 269 -17.60 -4.86 -4.02
N PRO A 270 -17.42 -3.53 -3.99
CA PRO A 270 -16.12 -2.91 -4.26
C PRO A 270 -15.13 -3.16 -3.14
N ILE A 271 -13.86 -3.28 -3.50
CA ILE A 271 -12.77 -3.16 -2.55
C ILE A 271 -12.49 -1.67 -2.39
N LEU A 272 -12.54 -1.18 -1.15
CA LEU A 272 -12.40 0.25 -0.83
C LEU A 272 -10.98 0.62 -0.45
N TYR A 273 -10.37 -0.17 0.43
CA TYR A 273 -9.02 0.04 0.95
C TYR A 273 -8.27 -1.29 1.07
N VAL A 274 -6.94 -1.16 1.13
CA VAL A 274 -6.02 -2.28 1.39
C VAL A 274 -5.03 -1.91 2.49
N GLY A 275 -4.80 -2.82 3.42
CA GLY A 275 -3.79 -2.71 4.46
C GLY A 275 -2.47 -3.29 3.96
N MET A 276 -1.45 -2.43 3.84
CA MET A 276 -0.12 -2.75 3.32
C MET A 276 0.94 -2.80 4.43
N GLY A 277 0.53 -2.93 5.68
CA GLY A 277 1.42 -2.98 6.84
C GLY A 277 0.74 -2.54 8.15
N GLU A 278 1.52 -2.45 9.22
CA GLU A 278 1.01 -2.17 10.57
C GLU A 278 0.84 -0.67 10.88
N LYS A 279 1.62 0.20 10.24
CA LYS A 279 1.60 1.64 10.49
C LYS A 279 0.24 2.25 10.11
N LEU A 280 -0.10 3.38 10.74
CA LEU A 280 -1.33 4.11 10.43
C LEU A 280 -1.40 4.58 8.98
N SER A 281 -0.24 4.93 8.39
CA SER A 281 -0.09 5.29 6.97
C SER A 281 -0.29 4.14 6.00
N ASP A 282 -0.22 2.88 6.47
CA ASP A 282 -0.20 1.69 5.60
C ASP A 282 -1.61 1.20 5.22
N LEU A 283 -2.62 2.04 5.34
CA LEU A 283 -3.94 1.82 4.76
C LEU A 283 -4.05 2.64 3.48
N GLU A 284 -4.03 1.99 2.33
CA GLU A 284 -4.10 2.62 1.01
C GLU A 284 -5.50 2.49 0.42
N GLN A 285 -5.95 3.48 -0.36
CA GLN A 285 -7.15 3.33 -1.17
C GLN A 285 -6.91 2.29 -2.26
N PHE A 286 -7.93 1.52 -2.60
CA PHE A 286 -7.82 0.52 -3.63
C PHE A 286 -8.00 1.13 -5.02
N TYR A 287 -6.95 1.05 -5.84
CA TYR A 287 -6.96 1.49 -7.23
C TYR A 287 -6.82 0.26 -8.14
N PRO A 288 -7.89 -0.17 -8.84
CA PRO A 288 -7.86 -1.36 -9.69
C PRO A 288 -6.75 -1.37 -10.74
N ASP A 289 -6.50 -0.24 -11.38
CA ASP A 289 -5.47 -0.05 -12.41
C ASP A 289 -4.05 -0.21 -11.85
N ARG A 290 -3.78 0.36 -10.67
CA ARG A 290 -2.48 0.23 -9.99
C ARG A 290 -2.25 -1.19 -9.50
N MET A 291 -3.29 -1.85 -8.99
CA MET A 291 -3.21 -3.24 -8.56
C MET A 291 -2.97 -4.18 -9.74
N ALA A 292 -3.64 -3.98 -10.87
CA ALA A 292 -3.37 -4.72 -12.11
C ALA A 292 -1.92 -4.53 -12.56
N SER A 293 -1.42 -3.30 -12.54
CA SER A 293 -0.03 -3.00 -12.88
C SER A 293 0.97 -3.69 -11.94
N ARG A 294 0.70 -3.72 -10.62
CA ARG A 294 1.51 -4.46 -9.64
C ARG A 294 1.51 -5.97 -9.92
N ILE A 295 0.34 -6.56 -10.18
CA ILE A 295 0.18 -7.98 -10.51
C ILE A 295 0.92 -8.35 -11.78
N LEU A 296 0.96 -7.46 -12.79
CA LEU A 296 1.71 -7.68 -14.04
C LEU A 296 3.21 -7.34 -13.90
N GLY A 297 3.66 -6.89 -12.73
CA GLY A 297 5.03 -6.50 -12.49
C GLY A 297 5.48 -5.27 -13.27
N MET A 298 4.53 -4.43 -13.68
CA MET A 298 4.80 -3.17 -14.39
C MET A 298 5.18 -2.02 -13.43
N GLY A 299 5.14 -2.26 -12.11
CA GLY A 299 5.37 -1.26 -11.08
C GLY A 299 4.15 -0.38 -10.81
N ASP A 300 4.28 0.48 -9.81
CA ASP A 300 3.26 1.42 -9.40
C ASP A 300 3.88 2.80 -9.13
N ILE A 301 4.20 3.48 -10.21
CA ILE A 301 4.85 4.81 -10.16
C ILE A 301 3.92 5.85 -9.53
N LEU A 302 2.61 5.76 -9.75
CA LEU A 302 1.65 6.74 -9.23
C LEU A 302 1.56 6.69 -7.71
N SER A 303 1.45 5.50 -7.12
CA SER A 303 1.50 5.35 -5.66
C SER A 303 2.82 5.82 -5.05
N LEU A 304 3.93 5.65 -5.77
CA LEU A 304 5.24 6.16 -5.34
C LEU A 304 5.25 7.69 -5.31
N ILE A 305 4.71 8.34 -6.34
CA ILE A 305 4.60 9.80 -6.44
C ILE A 305 3.71 10.33 -5.31
N GLU A 306 2.53 9.75 -5.09
CA GLU A 306 1.61 10.16 -4.03
C GLU A 306 2.22 10.01 -2.63
N LYS A 307 2.94 8.91 -2.37
CA LYS A 307 3.68 8.76 -1.10
C LYS A 307 4.75 9.83 -0.94
N ALA A 308 5.45 10.16 -2.01
CA ALA A 308 6.46 11.22 -2.00
C ALA A 308 5.82 12.60 -1.75
N GLU A 309 4.70 12.90 -2.39
CA GLU A 309 3.98 14.17 -2.20
C GLU A 309 3.40 14.32 -0.80
N PHE A 310 2.88 13.25 -0.20
CA PHE A 310 2.36 13.28 1.17
C PHE A 310 3.42 13.51 2.23
N GLU A 311 4.64 12.99 2.05
CA GLU A 311 5.75 13.10 3.01
C GLU A 311 6.61 14.37 2.81
N VAL A 312 6.53 15.02 1.65
CA VAL A 312 7.33 16.22 1.32
C VAL A 312 6.42 17.41 1.19
N SER A 313 6.45 18.34 2.17
CA SER A 313 5.76 19.61 2.01
C SER A 313 6.37 20.40 0.86
N GLU A 314 5.53 21.11 0.08
CA GLU A 314 5.96 21.94 -1.05
C GLU A 314 7.06 22.94 -0.68
N GLU A 315 7.03 23.47 0.54
CA GLU A 315 8.03 24.38 1.08
C GLU A 315 9.40 23.70 1.23
N LYS A 316 9.45 22.50 1.78
CA LYS A 316 10.70 21.73 1.90
C LYS A 316 11.25 21.30 0.56
N ALA A 317 10.39 20.95 -0.40
CA ALA A 317 10.82 20.64 -1.77
C ALA A 317 11.44 21.87 -2.48
N LYS A 318 10.87 23.05 -2.30
CA LYS A 318 11.42 24.32 -2.83
C LYS A 318 12.75 24.69 -2.16
N GLU A 319 12.83 24.57 -0.84
CA GLU A 319 14.05 24.82 -0.06
C GLU A 319 15.19 23.88 -0.48
N MET A 320 14.90 22.57 -0.60
CA MET A 320 15.85 21.56 -1.07
C MET A 320 16.33 21.88 -2.51
N SER A 321 15.42 22.26 -3.40
CA SER A 321 15.76 22.65 -4.76
C SER A 321 16.67 23.87 -4.81
N GLN A 322 16.46 24.87 -3.94
CA GLN A 322 17.33 26.04 -3.83
C GLN A 322 18.71 25.71 -3.26
N LYS A 323 18.80 24.88 -2.21
CA LYS A 323 20.06 24.39 -1.63
C LYS A 323 20.88 23.59 -2.65
N LEU A 324 20.20 22.74 -3.45
CA LEU A 324 20.83 21.98 -4.53
C LEU A 324 21.42 22.88 -5.60
N ARG A 325 20.71 23.95 -6.02
CA ARG A 325 21.22 24.95 -6.98
C ARG A 325 22.42 25.72 -6.46
N LYS A 326 22.45 26.02 -5.15
CA LYS A 326 23.55 26.73 -4.49
C LYS A 326 24.72 25.82 -4.11
N ALA A 327 24.61 24.50 -4.33
CA ALA A 327 25.59 23.48 -3.91
C ALA A 327 25.87 23.43 -2.39
N GLU A 328 24.89 23.85 -1.58
CA GLU A 328 24.91 23.92 -0.12
C GLU A 328 24.42 22.63 0.55
N PHE A 329 24.46 21.48 -0.15
CA PHE A 329 24.04 20.19 0.38
C PHE A 329 25.04 19.69 1.44
N ASP A 330 24.53 19.41 2.67
CA ASP A 330 25.30 19.00 3.83
C ASP A 330 24.83 17.65 4.41
N PHE A 331 25.44 17.19 5.54
CA PHE A 331 25.04 15.93 6.18
C PHE A 331 23.68 16.00 6.88
N ASN A 332 23.17 17.19 7.25
CA ASN A 332 21.82 17.32 7.78
C ASN A 332 20.79 17.06 6.68
N ASP A 333 20.99 17.65 5.48
CA ASP A 333 20.13 17.40 4.32
C ASP A 333 20.16 15.92 3.91
N PHE A 334 21.33 15.27 3.98
CA PHE A 334 21.47 13.84 3.69
C PHE A 334 20.74 12.97 4.71
N LEU A 335 20.81 13.33 6.00
CA LEU A 335 20.08 12.66 7.08
C LEU A 335 18.57 12.79 6.90
N ASP A 336 18.11 13.98 6.56
CA ASP A 336 16.68 14.25 6.35
C ASP A 336 16.15 13.46 5.14
N GLN A 337 16.91 13.36 4.05
CA GLN A 337 16.56 12.50 2.91
C GLN A 337 16.47 11.02 3.31
N MET A 338 17.43 10.51 4.08
CA MET A 338 17.40 9.14 4.56
C MET A 338 16.17 8.85 5.44
N ARG A 339 15.83 9.79 6.32
CA ARG A 339 14.64 9.69 7.18
C ARG A 339 13.36 9.70 6.36
N GLN A 340 13.27 10.51 5.31
CA GLN A 340 12.15 10.50 4.37
C GLN A 340 12.01 9.16 3.67
N ILE A 341 13.10 8.61 3.14
CA ILE A 341 13.12 7.26 2.53
C ILE A 341 12.65 6.19 3.53
N LYS A 342 13.11 6.26 4.79
CA LYS A 342 12.68 5.34 5.85
C LYS A 342 11.20 5.47 6.17
N LYS A 343 10.65 6.68 6.18
CA LYS A 343 9.21 6.94 6.35
C LYS A 343 8.37 6.44 5.19
N MET A 344 8.87 6.53 3.95
CA MET A 344 8.22 6.01 2.74
C MET A 344 8.20 4.48 2.66
N GLY A 345 8.60 3.77 3.71
CA GLY A 345 8.64 2.30 3.77
C GLY A 345 9.99 1.69 3.44
N GLY A 346 11.07 2.49 3.46
CA GLY A 346 12.43 2.05 3.18
C GLY A 346 12.75 1.92 1.68
N MET A 347 14.02 1.74 1.38
CA MET A 347 14.52 1.63 0.00
C MET A 347 13.94 0.42 -0.73
N ASN A 348 13.72 -0.69 -0.03
CA ASN A 348 13.14 -1.91 -0.61
C ASN A 348 11.71 -1.67 -1.11
N SER A 349 10.89 -0.89 -0.38
CA SER A 349 9.54 -0.53 -0.80
C SER A 349 9.55 0.33 -2.08
N ILE A 350 10.46 1.30 -2.15
CA ILE A 350 10.62 2.18 -3.31
C ILE A 350 11.07 1.39 -4.55
N LEU A 351 12.09 0.53 -4.41
CA LEU A 351 12.61 -0.30 -5.50
C LEU A 351 11.55 -1.23 -6.09
N ASN A 352 10.64 -1.73 -5.24
CA ASN A 352 9.57 -2.62 -5.69
C ASN A 352 8.41 -1.93 -6.42
N MET A 353 8.24 -0.64 -6.20
CA MET A 353 7.27 0.18 -6.94
C MET A 353 7.81 0.60 -8.32
N MET A 354 9.13 0.47 -8.56
CA MET A 354 9.73 0.85 -9.83
C MET A 354 9.65 -0.29 -10.87
N PRO A 355 9.20 0.00 -12.11
CA PRO A 355 9.08 -1.00 -13.17
C PRO A 355 10.43 -1.64 -13.52
N GLY A 356 10.47 -2.98 -13.59
CA GLY A 356 11.65 -3.74 -14.03
C GLY A 356 12.77 -3.90 -13.01
N MET A 357 12.69 -3.28 -11.83
CA MET A 357 13.71 -3.41 -10.78
C MET A 357 13.56 -4.69 -9.95
N SER A 358 12.39 -5.32 -9.94
CA SER A 358 12.17 -6.62 -9.30
C SER A 358 13.05 -7.75 -9.88
N GLN A 359 13.47 -7.62 -11.15
CA GLN A 359 14.37 -8.58 -11.80
C GLN A 359 15.85 -8.43 -11.41
N MET A 360 16.23 -7.30 -10.80
CA MET A 360 17.60 -7.05 -10.32
C MET A 360 17.84 -7.57 -8.89
N LYS A 361 16.84 -8.19 -8.27
CA LYS A 361 16.89 -8.73 -6.89
C LYS A 361 17.97 -9.78 -6.61
N GLY A 362 18.69 -10.26 -7.60
CA GLY A 362 19.72 -11.28 -7.40
C GLY A 362 20.94 -10.84 -6.54
N ASN A 363 21.14 -9.52 -6.30
CA ASN A 363 22.36 -9.03 -5.67
C ASN A 363 22.23 -7.83 -4.73
N VAL A 364 21.04 -7.35 -4.37
CA VAL A 364 20.91 -6.16 -3.51
C VAL A 364 19.79 -6.35 -2.49
N GLU A 365 20.02 -7.17 -1.48
CA GLU A 365 19.33 -7.02 -0.19
C GLU A 365 19.93 -5.79 0.51
N ILE A 366 19.17 -4.71 0.53
CA ILE A 366 19.56 -3.54 1.32
C ILE A 366 19.19 -3.86 2.77
N ASP A 367 20.21 -4.13 3.56
CA ASP A 367 20.05 -4.36 5.00
C ASP A 367 19.60 -3.04 5.66
N GLU A 368 18.39 -3.02 6.21
CA GLU A 368 17.87 -1.85 6.95
C GLU A 368 18.77 -1.43 8.10
N ARG A 369 19.51 -2.36 8.70
CA ARG A 369 20.52 -2.07 9.72
C ARG A 369 21.66 -1.19 9.19
N SER A 370 21.93 -1.24 7.89
CA SER A 370 22.93 -0.34 7.26
C SER A 370 22.47 1.11 7.31
N MET A 371 21.19 1.40 7.17
CA MET A 371 20.64 2.75 7.30
C MET A 371 20.74 3.28 8.73
N ASP A 372 20.47 2.44 9.73
CA ASP A 372 20.62 2.81 11.14
C ASP A 372 22.07 3.14 11.50
N LYS A 373 23.05 2.42 10.94
CA LYS A 373 24.48 2.71 11.11
C LYS A 373 24.85 4.06 10.49
N VAL A 374 24.34 4.38 9.30
CA VAL A 374 24.59 5.69 8.66
C VAL A 374 24.01 6.81 9.50
N GLU A 375 22.77 6.65 9.99
CA GLU A 375 22.15 7.61 10.90
C GLU A 375 22.98 7.81 12.17
N ALA A 376 23.45 6.74 12.81
CA ALA A 376 24.29 6.79 14.00
C ALA A 376 25.63 7.54 13.74
N ILE A 377 26.26 7.31 12.59
CA ILE A 377 27.50 8.00 12.17
C ILE A 377 27.24 9.50 12.05
N ILE A 378 26.17 9.92 11.36
CA ILE A 378 25.86 11.33 11.16
C ILE A 378 25.47 12.00 12.48
N LEU A 379 24.70 11.33 13.34
CA LEU A 379 24.33 11.84 14.66
C LEU A 379 25.53 11.96 15.61
N SER A 380 26.59 11.17 15.42
CA SER A 380 27.84 11.26 16.18
C SER A 380 28.75 12.41 15.73
N MET A 381 28.42 13.10 14.63
CA MET A 381 29.08 14.33 14.19
C MET A 381 28.56 15.54 14.98
N THR A 382 29.39 16.54 15.21
CA THR A 382 28.95 17.85 15.74
C THR A 382 28.10 18.58 14.70
N LYS A 383 27.36 19.61 15.14
CA LYS A 383 26.56 20.45 14.22
C LYS A 383 27.42 21.08 13.13
N GLU A 384 28.63 21.53 13.49
CA GLU A 384 29.58 22.13 12.55
C GLU A 384 30.13 21.12 11.55
N GLU A 385 30.43 19.89 12.00
CA GLU A 385 30.94 18.81 11.14
C GLU A 385 29.86 18.35 10.14
N ARG A 386 28.59 18.37 10.55
CA ARG A 386 27.47 18.07 9.65
C ARG A 386 27.28 19.14 8.60
N ALA A 387 27.36 20.41 8.99
CA ALA A 387 27.23 21.54 8.06
C ALA A 387 28.45 21.69 7.14
N ASN A 388 29.64 21.35 7.62
CA ASN A 388 30.88 21.48 6.84
C ASN A 388 31.71 20.18 6.85
N PRO A 389 31.46 19.29 5.89
CA PRO A 389 32.18 18.02 5.76
C PRO A 389 33.71 18.13 5.62
N SER A 390 34.25 19.28 5.20
CA SER A 390 35.69 19.49 5.04
C SER A 390 36.43 19.50 6.38
N LEU A 391 35.75 19.65 7.51
CA LEU A 391 36.32 19.59 8.85
C LEU A 391 36.66 18.17 9.29
N LEU A 392 36.25 17.13 8.59
CA LEU A 392 36.38 15.72 8.96
C LEU A 392 37.81 15.21 8.74
N ASN A 393 38.75 15.56 9.64
CA ASN A 393 40.08 15.02 9.69
C ASN A 393 40.14 13.60 10.32
N PRO A 394 41.25 12.88 10.24
CA PRO A 394 41.37 11.51 10.77
C PRO A 394 41.00 11.37 12.25
N SER A 395 41.41 12.31 13.11
CA SER A 395 41.06 12.29 14.54
C SER A 395 39.57 12.44 14.80
N ARG A 396 38.91 13.34 14.07
CA ARG A 396 37.44 13.53 14.15
C ARG A 396 36.70 12.29 13.68
N LYS A 397 37.11 11.68 12.56
CA LYS A 397 36.54 10.42 12.05
C LYS A 397 36.67 9.28 13.05
N GLN A 398 37.80 9.20 13.77
CA GLN A 398 38.02 8.19 14.80
C GLN A 398 37.09 8.39 16.00
N ARG A 399 36.87 9.64 16.44
CA ARG A 399 35.89 9.99 17.47
C ARG A 399 34.44 9.65 17.04
N ILE A 400 34.08 9.96 15.80
CA ILE A 400 32.76 9.65 15.24
C ILE A 400 32.55 8.13 15.18
N ALA A 401 33.53 7.37 14.72
CA ALA A 401 33.51 5.90 14.68
C ALA A 401 33.22 5.31 16.06
N LYS A 402 33.97 5.79 17.07
CA LYS A 402 33.76 5.37 18.46
C LYS A 402 32.39 5.74 19.00
N GLY A 403 31.85 6.93 18.67
CA GLY A 403 30.53 7.39 19.07
C GLY A 403 29.39 6.61 18.42
N ALA A 404 29.55 6.19 17.18
CA ALA A 404 28.58 5.41 16.42
C ALA A 404 28.67 3.90 16.63
N GLY A 405 29.71 3.40 17.34
CA GLY A 405 29.94 1.97 17.54
C GLY A 405 30.30 1.21 16.25
N VAL A 406 31.02 1.86 15.32
CA VAL A 406 31.41 1.32 14.02
C VAL A 406 32.91 1.48 13.77
N ASP A 407 33.45 0.77 12.76
CA ASP A 407 34.83 0.94 12.34
C ASP A 407 35.06 2.26 11.59
N ILE A 408 36.28 2.81 11.69
CA ILE A 408 36.68 4.02 10.96
C ILE A 408 36.54 3.85 9.43
N ALA A 409 36.68 2.63 8.93
CA ALA A 409 36.46 2.30 7.53
C ALA A 409 35.01 2.59 7.07
N GLU A 410 34.03 2.32 7.94
CA GLU A 410 32.61 2.65 7.64
C GLU A 410 32.38 4.16 7.60
N VAL A 411 32.95 4.91 8.53
CA VAL A 411 32.88 6.39 8.50
C VAL A 411 33.51 6.93 7.21
N ASN A 412 34.68 6.43 6.80
CA ASN A 412 35.31 6.83 5.54
C ASN A 412 34.47 6.47 4.33
N ARG A 413 33.79 5.31 4.34
CA ARG A 413 32.88 4.89 3.28
C ARG A 413 31.71 5.86 3.14
N ILE A 414 31.07 6.22 4.25
CA ILE A 414 29.91 7.13 4.25
C ILE A 414 30.30 8.54 3.79
N VAL A 415 31.44 9.07 4.27
CA VAL A 415 31.93 10.37 3.82
C VAL A 415 32.19 10.37 2.31
N LYS A 416 32.85 9.32 1.79
CA LYS A 416 33.09 9.19 0.35
C LYS A 416 31.81 9.08 -0.47
N GLN A 417 30.82 8.34 0.02
CA GLN A 417 29.50 8.20 -0.61
C GLN A 417 28.75 9.52 -0.62
N PHE A 418 28.76 10.26 0.48
CA PHE A 418 28.20 11.60 0.56
C PHE A 418 28.82 12.55 -0.49
N GLU A 419 30.16 12.55 -0.62
CA GLU A 419 30.85 13.36 -1.63
C GLU A 419 30.48 12.96 -3.06
N GLN A 420 30.29 11.66 -3.32
CA GLN A 420 29.83 11.15 -4.62
C GLN A 420 28.39 11.59 -4.91
N SER A 421 27.50 11.48 -3.93
CA SER A 421 26.10 11.95 -4.05
C SER A 421 26.06 13.45 -4.32
N LYS A 422 26.86 14.24 -3.60
CA LYS A 422 26.97 15.69 -3.82
C LYS A 422 27.45 16.04 -5.24
N LYS A 423 28.41 15.27 -5.79
CA LYS A 423 28.88 15.45 -7.19
C LYS A 423 27.80 15.13 -8.23
N LEU A 424 27.08 14.03 -8.03
CA LEU A 424 25.98 13.62 -8.91
C LEU A 424 24.84 14.65 -8.91
N MET A 425 24.45 15.13 -7.73
CA MET A 425 23.42 16.16 -7.58
C MET A 425 23.79 17.49 -8.26
N LYS A 426 25.07 17.86 -8.28
CA LYS A 426 25.54 19.04 -9.04
C LYS A 426 25.39 18.89 -10.56
N GLN A 427 25.37 17.66 -11.09
CA GLN A 427 25.26 17.40 -12.53
C GLN A 427 23.80 17.31 -13.00
N LEU A 428 22.85 17.03 -12.11
CA LEU A 428 21.42 16.88 -12.41
C LEU A 428 20.75 18.15 -13.02
N PRO A 429 20.99 19.40 -12.52
CA PRO A 429 20.37 20.59 -13.09
C PRO A 429 20.75 20.86 -14.56
N GLY A 430 21.96 20.46 -14.98
CA GLY A 430 22.41 20.59 -16.36
C GLY A 430 21.73 19.63 -17.34
N MET A 431 21.16 18.51 -16.84
CA MET A 431 20.46 17.52 -17.65
C MET A 431 18.95 17.81 -17.79
N MET A 432 18.34 18.55 -16.86
CA MET A 432 16.92 18.95 -16.90
C MET A 432 16.66 20.26 -17.64
N GLY A 433 17.69 21.05 -17.92
CA GLY A 433 17.58 22.39 -18.53
C GLY A 433 17.72 22.48 -20.06
N GLY A 434 18.00 21.37 -20.74
CA GLY A 434 18.19 21.34 -22.22
C GLY A 434 17.00 20.69 -22.92
N GLY A 435 16.17 21.49 -23.59
CA GLY A 435 14.96 21.11 -24.29
C GLY A 435 15.14 20.01 -25.35
N LYS A 436 14.05 19.33 -25.59
CA LYS A 436 13.66 18.28 -26.55
C LYS A 436 13.66 16.86 -25.99
N ARG A 437 12.43 16.42 -25.71
CA ARG A 437 11.90 15.03 -25.75
C ARG A 437 12.94 13.94 -26.09
N LYS A 438 13.56 13.36 -25.07
CA LYS A 438 14.03 11.98 -25.11
C LYS A 438 13.49 11.30 -23.87
N GLY A 439 12.72 10.22 -24.09
CA GLY A 439 11.86 9.60 -23.13
C GLY A 439 12.55 9.08 -21.86
N LEU A 440 11.71 8.74 -20.90
CA LEU A 440 11.96 8.14 -19.58
C LEU A 440 13.00 6.99 -19.53
N GLY A 441 13.48 6.51 -20.66
CA GLY A 441 14.52 5.48 -20.79
C GLY A 441 15.92 5.88 -20.29
N GLY A 442 16.18 7.18 -20.08
CA GLY A 442 17.47 7.69 -19.59
C GLY A 442 17.68 7.51 -18.08
N LEU A 443 16.60 7.52 -17.29
CA LEU A 443 16.69 7.38 -15.84
C LEU A 443 17.06 5.94 -15.41
N GLY A 444 16.51 4.92 -16.07
CA GLY A 444 16.81 3.51 -15.77
C GLY A 444 18.26 3.12 -16.07
N GLY A 445 18.87 3.67 -17.13
CA GLY A 445 20.27 3.43 -17.46
C GLY A 445 21.27 4.13 -16.54
N MET A 446 20.82 5.18 -15.83
CA MET A 446 21.65 5.94 -14.90
C MET A 446 21.62 5.35 -13.49
N LEU A 447 20.45 4.84 -13.03
CA LEU A 447 20.34 4.12 -11.76
C LEU A 447 21.12 2.78 -11.78
N GLY A 448 21.19 2.08 -12.91
CA GLY A 448 21.97 0.84 -13.04
C GLY A 448 23.48 1.03 -12.95
N LYS A 449 24.01 2.26 -13.10
CA LYS A 449 25.41 2.63 -12.89
C LYS A 449 25.70 3.23 -11.49
N MET A 450 24.67 3.56 -10.73
CA MET A 450 24.82 3.98 -9.33
C MET A 450 25.05 2.73 -8.49
N LYS A 451 26.28 2.56 -7.99
CA LYS A 451 26.49 1.75 -6.80
C LYS A 451 25.78 2.49 -5.67
N LEU A 452 24.58 2.03 -5.32
CA LEU A 452 23.85 2.56 -4.17
C LEU A 452 24.70 2.46 -2.91
N PRO A 453 24.58 3.41 -1.99
CA PRO A 453 25.47 3.55 -0.83
C PRO A 453 25.27 2.47 0.26
N PHE A 454 24.60 1.36 -0.03
CA PHE A 454 24.28 0.32 0.96
C PHE A 454 24.87 -1.02 0.59
#